data_933716a5c2b09c842dcc9f3b0300c311
#
_entry.id   933716a5c2b09c842dcc9f3b0300c311
#
_cell.length_a   1.000
_cell.length_b   1.000
_cell.length_c   1.000
_cell.angle_alpha   90.00
_cell.angle_beta   90.00
_cell.angle_gamma   90.00
#
_symmetry.space_group_name_H-M   'P 1'
#
loop_
_entity.id
_entity.type
_entity.pdbx_description
1 polymer ?
#
loop_
_entity_poly.entity_id
_entity_poly.type
_entity_poly.pdbx_seq_one_letter_code
_entity_poly.pdbx_strand_id
1 'polypeptide(L)'
;MSELILIRHAQTSFGHENYDNLSELGHDQAALLGSLFERLDIAPDRVIIGTQQRHQQTLENFNLNCQVDKHPGWNEYDFRDLLLAEFGPNIPQEIFTDRKTHFRTLRTTVTNWMNAKLPNASESWEDFSSRISNAVKFSCDLDCKQVVVVTSGGPISRVVATTLNAPKEEMMTLNLQIKNTSVSKFIYTPRSFYLHSFNSTPQFDGDNAHLLTYS
;
A
#
# COMPACT_ATOMS: atom_id res chain seq x y z
N MET A 1 -3.33 16.05 -18.84
CA MET A 1 -3.69 14.88 -18.02
C MET A 1 -2.58 14.66 -17.04
N SER A 2 -2.93 14.42 -15.78
CA SER A 2 -1.97 14.21 -14.70
C SER A 2 -1.98 12.75 -14.27
N GLU A 3 -0.87 12.28 -13.68
CA GLU A 3 -0.67 10.90 -13.24
C GLU A 3 -0.56 10.85 -11.72
N LEU A 4 -1.27 9.90 -11.10
CA LEU A 4 -1.05 9.49 -9.73
C LEU A 4 -0.45 8.09 -9.73
N ILE A 5 0.74 7.94 -9.18
CA ILE A 5 1.49 6.69 -9.11
C ILE A 5 1.49 6.22 -7.66
N LEU A 6 0.79 5.12 -7.37
CA LEU A 6 0.81 4.49 -6.05
C LEU A 6 1.85 3.37 -6.04
N ILE A 7 2.74 3.40 -5.06
CA ILE A 7 3.79 2.40 -4.84
C ILE A 7 3.51 1.71 -3.51
N ARG A 8 3.43 0.37 -3.52
CA ARG A 8 3.45 -0.39 -2.29
C ARG A 8 4.85 -0.36 -1.69
N HIS A 9 4.95 -0.18 -0.38
CA HIS A 9 6.22 -0.29 0.34
C HIS A 9 6.92 -1.62 0.05
N ALA A 10 8.24 -1.66 0.21
CA ALA A 10 9.05 -2.85 0.09
C ALA A 10 8.77 -3.85 1.24
N GLN A 11 9.31 -5.06 1.14
CA GLN A 11 9.07 -6.13 2.11
C GLN A 11 9.45 -5.70 3.53
N THR A 12 8.55 -5.96 4.47
CA THR A 12 8.79 -5.74 5.90
C THR A 12 9.30 -7.00 6.60
N SER A 13 9.82 -6.83 7.81
CA SER A 13 10.35 -7.90 8.65
C SER A 13 9.24 -8.72 9.30
N PHE A 14 8.62 -9.64 8.54
CA PHE A 14 7.56 -10.52 9.04
C PHE A 14 8.05 -11.36 10.22
N GLY A 15 7.27 -11.39 11.32
CA GLY A 15 7.58 -12.17 12.52
C GLY A 15 8.58 -11.55 13.49
N HIS A 16 9.09 -10.36 13.21
CA HIS A 16 9.94 -9.59 14.13
C HIS A 16 9.13 -8.62 14.98
N GLU A 17 9.68 -8.22 16.16
CA GLU A 17 9.01 -7.28 17.07
C GLU A 17 8.69 -5.93 16.42
N ASN A 18 9.55 -5.46 15.52
CA ASN A 18 9.33 -4.22 14.78
C ASN A 18 8.94 -4.50 13.32
N TYR A 19 7.69 -4.92 13.13
CA TYR A 19 7.12 -5.21 11.80
C TYR A 19 7.12 -4.00 10.84
N ASP A 20 7.17 -2.76 11.35
CA ASP A 20 7.12 -1.55 10.50
C ASP A 20 8.45 -1.23 9.81
N ASN A 21 9.53 -1.97 10.08
CA ASN A 21 10.80 -1.85 9.38
C ASN A 21 10.84 -2.72 8.13
N LEU A 22 11.59 -2.27 7.12
CA LEU A 22 11.93 -3.11 5.98
C LEU A 22 12.84 -4.26 6.41
N SER A 23 12.75 -5.40 5.72
CA SER A 23 13.75 -6.46 5.77
C SER A 23 14.96 -6.09 4.90
N GLU A 24 16.08 -6.84 5.02
CA GLU A 24 17.22 -6.68 4.11
C GLU A 24 16.78 -6.79 2.65
N LEU A 25 15.98 -7.81 2.32
CA LEU A 25 15.40 -7.97 1.00
C LEU A 25 14.51 -6.77 0.61
N GLY A 26 13.80 -6.17 1.58
CA GLY A 26 13.00 -4.97 1.34
C GLY A 26 13.85 -3.76 0.92
N HIS A 27 15.01 -3.59 1.54
CA HIS A 27 15.96 -2.54 1.12
C HIS A 27 16.47 -2.77 -0.31
N ASP A 28 16.81 -4.01 -0.67
CA ASP A 28 17.21 -4.35 -2.04
C ASP A 28 16.08 -4.08 -3.06
N GLN A 29 14.84 -4.44 -2.71
CA GLN A 29 13.67 -4.17 -3.56
C GLN A 29 13.46 -2.66 -3.77
N ALA A 30 13.59 -1.86 -2.70
CA ALA A 30 13.44 -0.42 -2.77
C ALA A 30 14.55 0.22 -3.62
N ALA A 31 15.80 -0.23 -3.46
CA ALA A 31 16.94 0.22 -4.27
C ALA A 31 16.76 -0.08 -5.77
N LEU A 32 16.26 -1.27 -6.11
CA LEU A 32 15.96 -1.63 -7.50
C LEU A 32 14.87 -0.74 -8.10
N LEU A 33 13.82 -0.43 -7.33
CA LEU A 33 12.77 0.47 -7.82
C LEU A 33 13.30 1.90 -7.97
N GLY A 34 14.14 2.39 -7.04
CA GLY A 34 14.80 3.68 -7.15
C GLY A 34 15.66 3.77 -8.41
N SER A 35 16.48 2.75 -8.67
CA SER A 35 17.31 2.66 -9.90
C SER A 35 16.46 2.61 -11.17
N LEU A 36 15.28 1.98 -11.13
CA LEU A 36 14.34 2.01 -12.26
C LEU A 36 13.82 3.42 -12.52
N PHE A 37 13.48 4.17 -11.47
CA PHE A 37 13.01 5.56 -11.60
C PHE A 37 14.10 6.44 -12.24
N GLU A 38 15.35 6.32 -11.80
CA GLU A 38 16.49 7.03 -12.41
C GLU A 38 16.67 6.65 -13.88
N ARG A 39 16.69 5.36 -14.20
CA ARG A 39 16.87 4.87 -15.59
C ARG A 39 15.77 5.34 -16.54
N LEU A 40 14.55 5.49 -16.05
CA LEU A 40 13.40 5.96 -16.82
C LEU A 40 13.22 7.48 -16.79
N ASP A 41 14.13 8.21 -16.14
CA ASP A 41 14.05 9.67 -15.92
C ASP A 41 12.70 10.10 -15.34
N ILE A 42 12.20 9.33 -14.35
CA ILE A 42 10.95 9.64 -13.66
C ILE A 42 11.23 10.70 -12.60
N ALA A 43 10.78 11.93 -12.87
CA ALA A 43 10.95 13.09 -11.99
C ALA A 43 9.56 13.64 -11.59
N PRO A 44 8.94 13.11 -10.53
CA PRO A 44 7.63 13.57 -10.10
C PRO A 44 7.69 15.01 -9.59
N ASP A 45 6.63 15.77 -9.85
CA ASP A 45 6.49 17.14 -9.33
C ASP A 45 6.28 17.14 -7.81
N ARG A 46 5.70 16.04 -7.26
CA ARG A 46 5.39 15.90 -5.84
C ARG A 46 5.47 14.45 -5.40
N VAL A 47 5.98 14.23 -4.20
CA VAL A 47 5.98 12.92 -3.54
C VAL A 47 5.18 13.01 -2.23
N ILE A 48 4.36 12.00 -1.97
CA ILE A 48 3.60 11.88 -0.74
C ILE A 48 3.88 10.50 -0.14
N ILE A 49 4.02 10.41 1.17
CA ILE A 49 4.15 9.13 1.86
C ILE A 49 3.13 9.01 2.99
N GLY A 50 2.73 7.79 3.32
CA GLY A 50 2.12 7.53 4.61
C GLY A 50 3.12 7.81 5.75
N THR A 51 2.64 7.84 6.99
CA THR A 51 3.49 8.17 8.15
C THR A 51 4.19 6.94 8.76
N GLN A 52 3.93 5.73 8.24
CA GLN A 52 4.54 4.49 8.70
C GLN A 52 6.00 4.40 8.25
N GLN A 53 6.85 3.80 9.08
CA GLN A 53 8.30 3.78 8.85
C GLN A 53 8.68 3.06 7.56
N ARG A 54 8.01 1.95 7.23
CA ARG A 54 8.23 1.23 5.97
C ARG A 54 7.99 2.09 4.71
N HIS A 55 7.08 3.08 4.78
CA HIS A 55 6.88 4.01 3.65
C HIS A 55 8.09 4.93 3.49
N GLN A 56 8.59 5.47 4.61
CA GLN A 56 9.77 6.33 4.62
C GLN A 56 11.00 5.57 4.15
N GLN A 57 11.28 4.40 4.72
CA GLN A 57 12.44 3.58 4.34
C GLN A 57 12.40 3.13 2.88
N THR A 58 11.20 2.88 2.32
CA THR A 58 11.09 2.60 0.89
C THR A 58 11.51 3.80 0.06
N LEU A 59 11.06 5.01 0.43
CA LEU A 59 11.39 6.23 -0.31
C LEU A 59 12.87 6.64 -0.18
N GLU A 60 13.55 6.33 0.92
CA GLU A 60 14.96 6.68 1.16
C GLU A 60 15.91 6.15 0.07
N ASN A 61 15.49 5.15 -0.68
CA ASN A 61 16.25 4.59 -1.81
C ASN A 61 16.00 5.29 -3.16
N PHE A 62 15.16 6.34 -3.18
CA PHE A 62 14.86 7.09 -4.38
C PHE A 62 15.63 8.42 -4.38
N ASN A 63 16.40 8.66 -5.43
CA ASN A 63 17.10 9.92 -5.64
C ASN A 63 16.15 10.96 -6.27
N LEU A 64 15.18 11.45 -5.49
CA LEU A 64 14.18 12.41 -5.96
C LEU A 64 14.47 13.81 -5.41
N ASN A 65 14.52 14.78 -6.30
CA ASN A 65 14.74 16.19 -5.94
C ASN A 65 13.41 16.96 -5.96
N CYS A 66 12.49 16.59 -5.07
CA CYS A 66 11.19 17.26 -4.95
C CYS A 66 10.72 17.27 -3.49
N GLN A 67 9.68 18.06 -3.21
CA GLN A 67 9.06 18.11 -1.89
C GLN A 67 8.42 16.74 -1.55
N VAL A 68 8.64 16.29 -0.31
CA VAL A 68 8.02 15.10 0.25
C VAL A 68 7.03 15.49 1.33
N ASP A 69 5.75 15.21 1.10
CA ASP A 69 4.69 15.41 2.07
C ASP A 69 4.36 14.11 2.81
N LYS A 70 3.99 14.21 4.10
CA LYS A 70 3.46 13.08 4.88
C LYS A 70 1.96 13.23 5.05
N HIS A 71 1.20 12.18 4.72
CA HIS A 71 -0.25 12.19 4.85
C HIS A 71 -0.77 10.89 5.50
N PRO A 72 -1.29 10.92 6.74
CA PRO A 72 -1.71 9.72 7.48
C PRO A 72 -2.86 8.95 6.79
N GLY A 73 -3.63 9.60 5.92
CA GLY A 73 -4.64 8.94 5.10
C GLY A 73 -4.09 7.84 4.20
N TRP A 74 -2.79 7.82 3.92
CA TRP A 74 -2.11 6.78 3.15
C TRP A 74 -1.55 5.62 4.00
N ASN A 75 -1.80 5.63 5.33
CA ASN A 75 -1.39 4.52 6.20
C ASN A 75 -2.23 3.26 5.95
N GLU A 76 -1.62 2.10 6.20
CA GLU A 76 -2.35 0.83 6.27
C GLU A 76 -3.34 0.86 7.45
N TYR A 77 -4.40 0.06 7.39
CA TYR A 77 -5.21 -0.26 8.57
C TYR A 77 -4.38 -1.04 9.59
N ASP A 78 -4.72 -0.92 10.86
CA ASP A 78 -4.03 -1.67 11.92
C ASP A 78 -4.61 -3.10 12.03
N PHE A 79 -3.94 -4.04 11.36
CA PHE A 79 -4.37 -5.45 11.40
C PHE A 79 -4.32 -6.04 12.82
N ARG A 80 -3.39 -5.58 13.68
CA ARG A 80 -3.33 -6.05 15.06
C ARG A 80 -4.53 -5.58 15.87
N ASP A 81 -4.97 -4.36 15.66
CA ASP A 81 -6.21 -3.83 16.27
C ASP A 81 -7.44 -4.65 15.83
N LEU A 82 -7.53 -4.97 14.53
CA LEU A 82 -8.60 -5.83 14.02
C LEU A 82 -8.56 -7.23 14.63
N LEU A 83 -7.38 -7.81 14.84
CA LEU A 83 -7.25 -9.10 15.54
C LEU A 83 -7.68 -9.00 17.01
N LEU A 84 -7.35 -7.93 17.71
CA LEU A 84 -7.81 -7.68 19.07
C LEU A 84 -9.34 -7.52 19.13
N ALA A 85 -9.94 -6.85 18.15
CA ALA A 85 -11.39 -6.70 18.05
C ALA A 85 -12.11 -8.04 17.79
N GLU A 86 -11.46 -8.97 17.04
CA GLU A 86 -12.04 -10.28 16.69
C GLU A 86 -11.83 -11.35 17.78
N PHE A 87 -10.60 -11.44 18.33
CA PHE A 87 -10.18 -12.51 19.23
C PHE A 87 -10.06 -12.07 20.69
N GLY A 88 -10.18 -10.77 20.98
CA GLY A 88 -9.85 -10.22 22.29
C GLY A 88 -8.34 -10.34 22.59
N PRO A 89 -7.94 -10.37 23.87
CA PRO A 89 -6.52 -10.40 24.26
C PRO A 89 -5.80 -11.71 23.92
N ASN A 90 -6.52 -12.77 23.58
CA ASN A 90 -5.98 -14.11 23.33
C ASN A 90 -5.86 -14.40 21.83
N ILE A 91 -5.11 -13.57 21.11
CA ILE A 91 -4.86 -13.78 19.68
C ILE A 91 -4.04 -15.07 19.50
N PRO A 92 -4.49 -16.03 18.63
CA PRO A 92 -3.74 -17.25 18.37
C PRO A 92 -2.34 -16.97 17.82
N GLN A 93 -1.30 -17.51 18.45
CA GLN A 93 0.10 -17.25 18.09
C GLN A 93 0.45 -17.71 16.67
N GLU A 94 -0.23 -18.75 16.17
CA GLU A 94 -0.05 -19.29 14.82
C GLU A 94 -0.27 -18.25 13.71
N ILE A 95 -1.11 -17.22 13.98
CA ILE A 95 -1.34 -16.11 13.05
C ILE A 95 -0.05 -15.34 12.74
N PHE A 96 0.89 -15.30 13.69
CA PHE A 96 2.15 -14.57 13.53
C PHE A 96 3.32 -15.46 13.07
N THR A 97 3.17 -16.78 13.10
CA THR A 97 4.25 -17.73 12.83
C THR A 97 4.02 -18.57 11.58
N ASP A 98 2.77 -18.81 11.17
CA ASP A 98 2.43 -19.55 9.96
C ASP A 98 1.79 -18.64 8.90
N ARG A 99 2.49 -18.48 7.76
CA ARG A 99 2.05 -17.60 6.66
C ARG A 99 0.67 -17.98 6.11
N LYS A 100 0.36 -19.27 5.99
CA LYS A 100 -0.93 -19.73 5.46
C LYS A 100 -2.07 -19.34 6.39
N THR A 101 -1.88 -19.53 7.69
CA THR A 101 -2.83 -19.12 8.74
C THR A 101 -2.95 -17.60 8.77
N HIS A 102 -1.82 -16.86 8.69
CA HIS A 102 -1.81 -15.40 8.60
C HIS A 102 -2.71 -14.88 7.47
N PHE A 103 -2.49 -15.30 6.23
CA PHE A 103 -3.26 -14.78 5.09
C PHE A 103 -4.73 -15.22 5.09
N ARG A 104 -5.03 -16.41 5.59
CA ARG A 104 -6.41 -16.85 5.77
C ARG A 104 -7.12 -16.00 6.81
N THR A 105 -6.50 -15.76 7.97
CA THR A 105 -7.04 -14.92 9.03
C THR A 105 -7.18 -13.47 8.56
N LEU A 106 -6.16 -12.92 7.92
CA LEU A 106 -6.21 -11.58 7.32
C LEU A 106 -7.46 -11.40 6.44
N ARG A 107 -7.71 -12.34 5.53
CA ARG A 107 -8.90 -12.30 4.66
C ARG A 107 -10.18 -12.30 5.48
N THR A 108 -10.31 -13.22 6.44
CA THR A 108 -11.54 -13.36 7.24
C THR A 108 -11.78 -12.15 8.11
N THR A 109 -10.79 -11.72 8.87
CA THR A 109 -10.87 -10.58 9.80
C THR A 109 -11.19 -9.28 9.07
N VAL A 110 -10.49 -8.99 7.98
CA VAL A 110 -10.77 -7.77 7.19
C VAL A 110 -12.16 -7.84 6.55
N THR A 111 -12.61 -9.00 6.08
CA THR A 111 -13.99 -9.16 5.57
C THR A 111 -15.03 -8.94 6.68
N ASN A 112 -14.77 -9.42 7.90
CA ASN A 112 -15.65 -9.16 9.06
C ASN A 112 -15.69 -7.67 9.40
N TRP A 113 -14.54 -7.00 9.37
CA TRP A 113 -14.44 -5.55 9.56
C TRP A 113 -15.24 -4.77 8.50
N MET A 114 -15.08 -5.09 7.22
CA MET A 114 -15.86 -4.49 6.12
C MET A 114 -17.37 -4.64 6.31
N ASN A 115 -17.82 -5.70 6.97
CA ASN A 115 -19.23 -5.98 7.22
C ASN A 115 -19.69 -5.53 8.62
N ALA A 116 -18.96 -4.60 9.25
CA ALA A 116 -19.25 -4.02 10.55
C ALA A 116 -19.44 -5.08 11.68
N LYS A 117 -18.76 -6.24 11.55
CA LYS A 117 -18.82 -7.30 12.57
C LYS A 117 -17.78 -7.11 13.69
N LEU A 118 -16.92 -6.11 13.58
CA LEU A 118 -15.87 -5.78 14.56
C LEU A 118 -16.11 -4.38 15.16
N PRO A 119 -17.15 -4.23 16.01
CA PRO A 119 -17.54 -2.91 16.53
C PRO A 119 -16.51 -2.31 17.50
N ASN A 120 -15.57 -3.13 18.00
CA ASN A 120 -14.52 -2.69 18.93
C ASN A 120 -13.20 -2.33 18.21
N ALA A 121 -13.15 -2.41 16.88
CA ALA A 121 -11.99 -1.92 16.13
C ALA A 121 -11.87 -0.40 16.30
N SER A 122 -10.64 0.10 16.45
CA SER A 122 -10.36 1.52 16.67
C SER A 122 -10.69 2.38 15.44
N GLU A 123 -10.62 1.81 14.24
CA GLU A 123 -11.01 2.44 12.99
C GLU A 123 -12.12 1.61 12.33
N SER A 124 -13.24 2.24 11.96
CA SER A 124 -14.27 1.57 11.17
C SER A 124 -13.85 1.44 9.70
N TRP A 125 -14.48 0.51 8.97
CA TRP A 125 -14.29 0.40 7.52
C TRP A 125 -14.67 1.69 6.78
N GLU A 126 -15.70 2.37 7.23
CA GLU A 126 -16.18 3.64 6.69
C GLU A 126 -15.14 4.76 6.90
N ASP A 127 -14.52 4.82 8.08
CA ASP A 127 -13.48 5.80 8.39
C ASP A 127 -12.22 5.55 7.55
N PHE A 128 -11.76 4.29 7.47
CA PHE A 128 -10.67 3.89 6.58
C PHE A 128 -10.95 4.29 5.12
N SER A 129 -12.14 3.95 4.62
CA SER A 129 -12.53 4.27 3.25
C SER A 129 -12.58 5.78 3.01
N SER A 130 -13.07 6.54 3.97
CA SER A 130 -13.20 8.00 3.90
C SER A 130 -11.83 8.67 3.92
N ARG A 131 -10.90 8.24 4.81
CA ARG A 131 -9.56 8.82 4.85
C ARG A 131 -8.75 8.53 3.60
N ILE A 132 -8.90 7.33 2.99
CA ILE A 132 -8.28 7.02 1.70
C ILE A 132 -8.84 7.93 0.59
N SER A 133 -10.15 8.12 0.53
CA SER A 133 -10.78 9.00 -0.46
C SER A 133 -10.29 10.44 -0.32
N ASN A 134 -10.12 10.92 0.91
CA ASN A 134 -9.57 12.26 1.18
C ASN A 134 -8.07 12.34 0.81
N ALA A 135 -7.31 11.28 1.06
CA ALA A 135 -5.90 11.20 0.68
C ALA A 135 -5.72 11.21 -0.84
N VAL A 136 -6.59 10.53 -1.60
CA VAL A 136 -6.61 10.60 -3.08
C VAL A 136 -6.89 12.02 -3.54
N LYS A 137 -7.90 12.70 -2.98
CA LYS A 137 -8.22 14.10 -3.32
C LYS A 137 -7.05 15.05 -3.03
N PHE A 138 -6.38 14.87 -1.89
CA PHE A 138 -5.19 15.64 -1.51
C PHE A 138 -4.03 15.42 -2.49
N SER A 139 -3.91 14.19 -3.02
CA SER A 139 -2.83 13.82 -3.95
C SER A 139 -3.10 14.23 -5.39
N CYS A 140 -4.37 14.37 -5.80
CA CYS A 140 -4.76 14.76 -7.15
C CYS A 140 -4.68 16.28 -7.35
N ASP A 141 -3.46 16.81 -7.28
CA ASP A 141 -3.16 18.22 -7.53
C ASP A 141 -3.06 18.46 -9.04
N LEU A 142 -3.85 19.39 -9.57
CA LEU A 142 -3.92 19.69 -11.01
C LEU A 142 -2.72 20.53 -11.50
N ASP A 143 -1.99 21.13 -10.61
CA ASP A 143 -0.76 21.86 -10.92
C ASP A 143 0.43 20.91 -11.09
N CYS A 144 0.29 19.66 -10.59
CA CYS A 144 1.26 18.58 -10.78
C CYS A 144 0.90 17.72 -11.99
N LYS A 145 1.88 17.41 -12.83
CA LYS A 145 1.73 16.44 -13.93
C LYS A 145 1.88 15.01 -13.43
N GLN A 146 2.76 14.80 -12.46
CA GLN A 146 3.03 13.49 -11.90
C GLN A 146 3.21 13.56 -10.39
N VAL A 147 2.37 12.82 -9.66
CA VAL A 147 2.44 12.66 -8.21
C VAL A 147 2.74 11.21 -7.87
N VAL A 148 3.75 10.97 -7.04
CA VAL A 148 4.11 9.65 -6.52
C VAL A 148 3.67 9.52 -5.07
N VAL A 149 3.05 8.40 -4.73
CA VAL A 149 2.65 8.09 -3.35
C VAL A 149 3.25 6.75 -2.93
N VAL A 150 4.01 6.72 -1.83
CA VAL A 150 4.43 5.46 -1.20
C VAL A 150 3.46 5.13 -0.06
N THR A 151 2.83 3.96 -0.17
CA THR A 151 1.76 3.52 0.72
C THR A 151 1.76 1.99 0.89
N SER A 152 0.65 1.41 1.28
CA SER A 152 0.48 -0.02 1.59
C SER A 152 -0.57 -0.71 0.71
N GLY A 153 -0.65 -2.03 0.81
CA GLY A 153 -1.54 -2.85 0.00
C GLY A 153 -3.02 -2.52 0.18
N GLY A 154 -3.47 -2.32 1.41
CA GLY A 154 -4.86 -1.98 1.71
C GLY A 154 -5.33 -0.67 1.06
N PRO A 155 -4.64 0.46 1.26
CA PRO A 155 -4.94 1.70 0.56
C PRO A 155 -4.97 1.57 -0.96
N ILE A 156 -3.96 0.95 -1.57
CA ILE A 156 -3.93 0.75 -3.04
C ILE A 156 -5.13 -0.05 -3.51
N SER A 157 -5.41 -1.18 -2.85
CA SER A 157 -6.54 -2.06 -3.19
C SER A 157 -7.88 -1.34 -3.06
N ARG A 158 -8.03 -0.50 -2.02
CA ARG A 158 -9.24 0.31 -1.82
C ARG A 158 -9.44 1.32 -2.95
N VAL A 159 -8.36 2.01 -3.37
CA VAL A 159 -8.43 2.95 -4.50
C VAL A 159 -8.79 2.23 -5.78
N VAL A 160 -8.15 1.10 -6.08
CA VAL A 160 -8.41 0.31 -7.29
C VAL A 160 -9.86 -0.20 -7.31
N ALA A 161 -10.33 -0.84 -6.23
CA ALA A 161 -11.70 -1.35 -6.14
C ALA A 161 -12.73 -0.24 -6.34
N THR A 162 -12.50 0.93 -5.72
CA THR A 162 -13.39 2.10 -5.88
C THR A 162 -13.41 2.61 -7.32
N THR A 163 -12.24 2.75 -7.93
CA THR A 163 -12.10 3.27 -9.31
C THR A 163 -12.79 2.36 -10.32
N LEU A 164 -12.79 1.05 -10.08
CA LEU A 164 -13.44 0.05 -10.92
C LEU A 164 -14.92 -0.17 -10.59
N ASN A 165 -15.49 0.54 -9.61
CA ASN A 165 -16.82 0.29 -9.05
C ASN A 165 -17.04 -1.18 -8.63
N ALA A 166 -15.97 -1.84 -8.17
CA ALA A 166 -16.02 -3.21 -7.72
C ALA A 166 -16.72 -3.32 -6.34
N PRO A 167 -17.34 -4.47 -6.03
CA PRO A 167 -17.81 -4.76 -4.68
C PRO A 167 -16.68 -4.57 -3.65
N LYS A 168 -17.02 -4.10 -2.45
CA LYS A 168 -16.01 -3.80 -1.40
C LYS A 168 -15.15 -5.02 -1.04
N GLU A 169 -15.69 -6.21 -1.14
CA GLU A 169 -15.03 -7.49 -0.84
C GLU A 169 -13.85 -7.76 -1.79
N GLU A 170 -13.92 -7.23 -3.03
CA GLU A 170 -12.84 -7.39 -4.01
C GLU A 170 -11.56 -6.63 -3.60
N MET A 171 -11.66 -5.67 -2.68
CA MET A 171 -10.48 -5.04 -2.10
C MET A 171 -9.52 -6.09 -1.50
N MET A 172 -10.04 -7.14 -0.83
CA MET A 172 -9.18 -8.20 -0.27
C MET A 172 -8.59 -9.11 -1.35
N THR A 173 -9.35 -9.39 -2.40
CA THR A 173 -8.83 -10.14 -3.56
C THR A 173 -7.65 -9.42 -4.20
N LEU A 174 -7.75 -8.10 -4.36
CA LEU A 174 -6.68 -7.25 -4.86
C LEU A 174 -5.50 -7.17 -3.88
N ASN A 175 -5.78 -6.93 -2.58
CA ASN A 175 -4.76 -6.76 -1.56
C ASN A 175 -3.81 -7.95 -1.44
N LEU A 176 -4.35 -9.16 -1.51
CA LEU A 176 -3.56 -10.39 -1.43
C LEU A 176 -2.67 -10.64 -2.65
N GLN A 177 -2.87 -9.92 -3.74
CA GLN A 177 -2.10 -10.04 -4.99
C GLN A 177 -1.05 -8.94 -5.17
N ILE A 178 -1.15 -7.84 -4.41
CA ILE A 178 -0.23 -6.71 -4.57
C ILE A 178 1.17 -7.11 -4.13
N LYS A 179 2.13 -6.96 -5.05
CA LYS A 179 3.54 -7.26 -4.84
C LYS A 179 4.24 -6.11 -4.11
N ASN A 180 5.27 -6.42 -3.33
CA ASN A 180 6.11 -5.39 -2.74
C ASN A 180 6.78 -4.56 -3.82
N THR A 181 6.93 -3.26 -3.60
CA THR A 181 7.42 -2.26 -4.55
C THR A 181 6.70 -2.23 -5.90
N SER A 182 5.49 -2.81 -5.97
CA SER A 182 4.68 -2.69 -7.18
C SER A 182 4.16 -1.28 -7.38
N VAL A 183 4.01 -0.94 -8.66
CA VAL A 183 3.55 0.36 -9.15
C VAL A 183 2.14 0.21 -9.71
N SER A 184 1.21 1.03 -9.24
CA SER A 184 -0.14 1.17 -9.79
C SER A 184 -0.35 2.61 -10.24
N LYS A 185 -0.70 2.80 -11.51
CA LYS A 185 -0.83 4.14 -12.12
C LYS A 185 -2.29 4.48 -12.38
N PHE A 186 -2.65 5.70 -12.04
CA PHE A 186 -3.94 6.30 -12.36
C PHE A 186 -3.74 7.57 -13.19
N ILE A 187 -4.69 7.85 -14.05
CA ILE A 187 -4.75 9.08 -14.82
C ILE A 187 -5.92 9.91 -14.29
N TYR A 188 -5.70 11.20 -14.04
CA TYR A 188 -6.74 12.07 -13.55
C TYR A 188 -6.81 13.40 -14.29
N THR A 189 -8.01 13.96 -14.27
CA THR A 189 -8.38 15.28 -14.77
C THR A 189 -9.39 15.91 -13.80
N PRO A 190 -9.79 17.16 -13.96
CA PRO A 190 -10.87 17.73 -13.14
C PRO A 190 -12.19 16.95 -13.15
N ARG A 191 -12.41 16.11 -14.17
CA ARG A 191 -13.68 15.40 -14.38
C ARG A 191 -13.60 13.89 -14.35
N SER A 192 -12.39 13.31 -14.28
CA SER A 192 -12.21 11.87 -14.40
C SER A 192 -11.02 11.38 -13.60
N PHE A 193 -11.15 10.16 -13.08
CA PHE A 193 -10.09 9.42 -12.40
C PHE A 193 -10.23 7.95 -12.80
N TYR A 194 -9.22 7.37 -13.43
CA TYR A 194 -9.28 5.99 -13.92
C TYR A 194 -7.96 5.27 -13.80
N LEU A 195 -8.05 3.96 -13.60
CA LEU A 195 -6.91 3.06 -13.50
C LEU A 195 -6.27 2.88 -14.87
N HIS A 196 -4.96 3.14 -14.96
CA HIS A 196 -4.17 2.93 -16.17
C HIS A 196 -3.41 1.60 -16.14
N SER A 197 -2.74 1.29 -15.00
CA SER A 197 -2.08 0.01 -14.78
C SER A 197 -2.11 -0.36 -13.29
N PHE A 198 -2.09 -1.66 -13.01
CA PHE A 198 -2.16 -2.19 -11.65
C PHE A 198 -1.06 -3.20 -11.39
N ASN A 199 -0.40 -3.09 -10.22
CA ASN A 199 0.50 -4.08 -9.65
C ASN A 199 1.69 -4.45 -10.56
N SER A 200 2.23 -3.48 -11.30
CA SER A 200 3.37 -3.67 -12.20
C SER A 200 4.68 -3.69 -11.42
N THR A 201 5.58 -4.59 -11.77
CA THR A 201 6.90 -4.75 -11.13
C THR A 201 8.01 -4.88 -12.18
N PRO A 202 8.23 -3.86 -13.04
CA PRO A 202 9.19 -3.95 -14.13
C PRO A 202 10.65 -4.01 -13.66
N GLN A 203 10.93 -3.72 -12.39
CA GLN A 203 12.25 -3.88 -11.77
C GLN A 203 12.62 -5.34 -11.48
N PHE A 204 11.65 -6.25 -11.44
CA PHE A 204 11.85 -7.66 -11.15
C PHE A 204 11.82 -8.50 -12.43
N ASP A 205 12.64 -8.15 -13.39
CA ASP A 205 12.86 -8.89 -14.62
C ASP A 205 14.20 -9.65 -14.59
N GLY A 206 14.37 -10.63 -15.48
CA GLY A 206 15.60 -11.37 -15.62
C GLY A 206 16.16 -11.88 -14.30
N ASP A 207 17.40 -11.47 -13.99
CA ASP A 207 18.14 -11.91 -12.81
C ASP A 207 17.50 -11.48 -11.48
N ASN A 208 16.64 -10.44 -11.48
CA ASN A 208 16.00 -9.91 -10.29
C ASN A 208 14.64 -10.54 -9.97
N ALA A 209 14.15 -11.46 -10.80
CA ALA A 209 12.83 -12.08 -10.62
C ALA A 209 12.68 -12.81 -9.27
N HIS A 210 13.77 -13.31 -8.70
CA HIS A 210 13.80 -14.01 -7.41
C HIS A 210 13.52 -13.09 -6.21
N LEU A 211 13.66 -11.79 -6.37
CA LEU A 211 13.42 -10.78 -5.32
C LEU A 211 11.94 -10.42 -5.17
N LEU A 212 11.06 -10.90 -6.06
CA LEU A 212 9.64 -10.59 -6.03
C LEU A 212 8.95 -11.26 -4.83
N THR A 213 8.24 -10.47 -4.01
CA THR A 213 7.48 -10.96 -2.86
C THR A 213 6.10 -10.29 -2.77
N TYR A 214 5.24 -10.87 -1.92
CA TYR A 214 3.84 -10.42 -1.75
C TYR A 214 3.52 -9.93 -0.33
N SER A 215 4.49 -9.90 0.55
CA SER A 215 4.23 -9.51 1.96
C SER A 215 5.43 -8.84 2.57
#